data_01291c24a71ae4265cd35b17fdb49514
#
_entry.id   01291c24a71ae4265cd35b17fdb49514
#
_cell.length_a   1.000
_cell.length_b   1.000
_cell.length_c   1.000
_cell.angle_alpha   90.00
_cell.angle_beta   90.00
_cell.angle_gamma   90.00
#
_symmetry.space_group_name_H-M   'P 1'
#
loop_
_entity.id
_entity.type
_entity.pdbx_description
1 polymer ?
#
loop_
_entity_poly.entity_id
_entity_poly.type
_entity_poly.pdbx_seq_one_letter_code
_entity_poly.pdbx_strand_id
1 'polypeptide(L)'
;ERLRAVQDRRAAMFRILESTGTIELRSLVEGGESFDSCAMDLWRQGDEFALRLRKFGERFLWIGSDGRDWWVFELTGEPTRLVVMPLDRGLPTDLPLEESLLGPRKLLEIAGLMPFGDRLRVDGPELAEDGLLRLETRGSGEGGWHRLRWTIEPRRMLPVAVEALDDQGRCVVRSSLREYEPIAARDQPVGDWPQFPGKVLIRDATGETDVRIYFNRPNARGGRIKPALFDLERLIETFKPERVEHRLDRVPSTPP
;
A
#
# COMPACT_ATOMS: atom_id res chain seq x y z
N GLU A 1 2.59 14.84 -20.04
CA GLU A 1 3.55 15.54 -19.16
C GLU A 1 2.89 16.20 -17.95
N ARG A 2 1.86 17.04 -18.13
CA ARG A 2 1.19 17.75 -17.02
C ARG A 2 0.63 16.81 -15.94
N LEU A 3 -0.07 15.76 -16.34
CA LEU A 3 -0.64 14.77 -15.41
C LEU A 3 0.44 14.08 -14.58
N ARG A 4 1.55 13.69 -15.23
CA ARG A 4 2.71 13.11 -14.55
C ARG A 4 3.28 14.07 -13.51
N ALA A 5 3.53 15.31 -13.89
CA ALA A 5 4.09 16.33 -13.00
C ALA A 5 3.18 16.56 -11.76
N VAL A 6 1.86 16.58 -11.96
CA VAL A 6 0.89 16.74 -10.86
C VAL A 6 0.93 15.54 -9.91
N GLN A 7 0.92 14.30 -10.44
CA GLN A 7 0.95 13.10 -9.62
C GLN A 7 2.28 12.95 -8.87
N ASP A 8 3.40 13.18 -9.56
CA ASP A 8 4.73 13.07 -8.97
C ASP A 8 4.93 14.12 -7.86
N ARG A 9 4.49 15.37 -8.09
CA ARG A 9 4.49 16.42 -7.05
C ARG A 9 3.63 16.02 -5.86
N ARG A 10 2.42 15.52 -6.09
CA ARG A 10 1.52 15.06 -5.02
C ARG A 10 2.13 13.92 -4.22
N ALA A 11 2.67 12.90 -4.88
CA ALA A 11 3.30 11.75 -4.25
C ALA A 11 4.57 12.13 -3.46
N ALA A 12 5.33 13.11 -3.94
CA ALA A 12 6.51 13.64 -3.25
C ALA A 12 6.13 14.25 -1.88
N MET A 13 4.96 14.90 -1.77
CA MET A 13 4.48 15.44 -0.50
C MET A 13 4.09 14.35 0.50
N PHE A 14 3.77 13.13 0.03
CA PHE A 14 3.44 11.97 0.87
C PHE A 14 4.66 11.11 1.24
N ARG A 15 5.88 11.54 0.91
CA ARG A 15 7.10 10.86 1.40
C ARG A 15 7.24 10.89 2.91
N ILE A 16 6.60 11.86 3.56
CA ILE A 16 6.42 11.89 5.01
C ILE A 16 4.92 11.85 5.23
N LEU A 17 4.44 10.79 5.88
CA LEU A 17 3.01 10.59 6.11
C LEU A 17 2.81 9.86 7.43
N GLU A 18 1.91 10.39 8.24
CA GLU A 18 1.33 9.66 9.36
C GLU A 18 -0.19 9.71 9.29
N SER A 19 -0.84 8.63 9.64
CA SER A 19 -2.30 8.56 9.72
C SER A 19 -2.72 7.51 10.74
N THR A 20 -3.85 7.73 11.35
CA THR A 20 -4.62 6.67 12.02
C THR A 20 -5.77 6.25 11.12
N GLY A 21 -6.49 5.20 11.49
CA GLY A 21 -7.65 4.80 10.71
C GLY A 21 -8.23 3.46 11.10
N THR A 22 -9.02 2.90 10.19
CA THR A 22 -9.62 1.58 10.32
C THR A 22 -9.41 0.80 9.03
N ILE A 23 -9.10 -0.48 9.16
CA ILE A 23 -9.13 -1.45 8.06
C ILE A 23 -10.27 -2.43 8.34
N GLU A 24 -11.12 -2.61 7.36
CA GLU A 24 -12.16 -3.64 7.32
C GLU A 24 -11.80 -4.65 6.25
N LEU A 25 -11.79 -5.92 6.61
CA LEU A 25 -11.58 -7.05 5.71
C LEU A 25 -12.88 -7.85 5.63
N ARG A 26 -13.31 -8.12 4.41
CA ARG A 26 -14.38 -9.07 4.12
C ARG A 26 -13.86 -10.12 3.16
N SER A 27 -14.08 -11.37 3.48
CA SER A 27 -13.70 -12.49 2.60
C SER A 27 -14.80 -13.53 2.59
N LEU A 28 -15.00 -14.16 1.42
CA LEU A 28 -15.84 -15.33 1.27
C LEU A 28 -14.99 -16.56 1.64
N VAL A 29 -15.40 -17.26 2.68
CA VAL A 29 -14.77 -18.52 3.12
C VAL A 29 -15.76 -19.66 3.02
N GLU A 30 -15.29 -20.90 3.07
CA GLU A 30 -16.19 -22.07 3.16
C GLU A 30 -17.07 -21.92 4.42
N GLY A 31 -18.37 -21.73 4.21
CA GLY A 31 -19.34 -21.54 5.30
C GLY A 31 -19.95 -20.14 5.41
N GLY A 32 -19.52 -19.16 4.59
CA GLY A 32 -20.13 -17.85 4.52
C GLY A 32 -19.17 -16.67 4.40
N GLU A 33 -19.67 -15.49 4.67
CA GLU A 33 -18.88 -14.24 4.67
C GLU A 33 -18.19 -14.06 6.02
N SER A 34 -16.87 -13.88 6.00
CA SER A 34 -16.07 -13.45 7.16
C SER A 34 -15.91 -11.93 7.11
N PHE A 35 -16.07 -11.29 8.26
CA PHE A 35 -15.84 -9.86 8.44
C PHE A 35 -14.91 -9.62 9.61
N ASP A 36 -13.86 -8.85 9.39
CA ASP A 36 -12.96 -8.39 10.43
C ASP A 36 -12.72 -6.88 10.31
N SER A 37 -12.54 -6.21 11.46
CA SER A 37 -12.27 -4.78 11.52
C SER A 37 -11.24 -4.49 12.59
N CYS A 38 -10.26 -3.67 12.25
CA CYS A 38 -9.17 -3.31 13.14
C CYS A 38 -8.79 -1.83 13.02
N ALA A 39 -8.31 -1.26 14.13
CA ALA A 39 -7.69 0.05 14.13
C ALA A 39 -6.30 -0.03 13.51
N MET A 40 -5.93 0.99 12.73
CA MET A 40 -4.60 1.08 12.13
C MET A 40 -3.89 2.37 12.51
N ASP A 41 -2.57 2.29 12.55
CA ASP A 41 -1.67 3.44 12.54
C ASP A 41 -0.64 3.23 11.43
N LEU A 42 -0.46 4.26 10.60
CA LEU A 42 0.43 4.23 9.44
C LEU A 42 1.47 5.33 9.57
N TRP A 43 2.72 4.98 9.30
CA TRP A 43 3.84 5.92 9.21
C TRP A 43 4.67 5.64 7.97
N ARG A 44 5.12 6.71 7.34
CA ARG A 44 6.03 6.65 6.20
C ARG A 44 7.05 7.76 6.31
N GLN A 45 8.32 7.45 6.04
CA GLN A 45 9.41 8.41 5.93
C GLN A 45 10.34 8.00 4.79
N GLY A 46 10.17 8.63 3.61
CA GLY A 46 10.89 8.22 2.41
C GLY A 46 10.45 6.84 1.93
N ASP A 47 11.38 5.89 1.97
CA ASP A 47 11.15 4.49 1.62
C ASP A 47 10.88 3.60 2.85
N GLU A 48 11.06 4.18 4.06
CA GLU A 48 10.69 3.54 5.32
C GLU A 48 9.18 3.58 5.50
N PHE A 49 8.63 2.50 6.03
CA PHE A 49 7.20 2.31 6.22
C PHE A 49 6.92 1.52 7.49
N ALA A 50 5.86 1.87 8.20
CA ALA A 50 5.33 1.06 9.28
C ALA A 50 3.80 1.14 9.31
N LEU A 51 3.16 -0.02 9.46
CA LEU A 51 1.73 -0.17 9.64
C LEU A 51 1.49 -1.06 10.85
N ARG A 52 0.78 -0.53 11.84
CA ARG A 52 0.37 -1.25 13.04
C ARG A 52 -1.12 -1.48 13.01
N LEU A 53 -1.53 -2.73 13.19
CA LEU A 53 -2.94 -3.10 13.33
C LEU A 53 -3.23 -3.51 14.77
N ARG A 54 -4.38 -3.04 15.27
CA ARG A 54 -4.85 -3.29 16.63
C ARG A 54 -6.30 -3.73 16.64
N LYS A 55 -6.59 -4.74 17.44
CA LYS A 55 -7.95 -5.23 17.70
C LYS A 55 -8.18 -5.27 19.20
N PHE A 56 -9.29 -4.72 19.67
CA PHE A 56 -9.62 -4.58 21.11
C PHE A 56 -8.52 -3.89 21.94
N GLY A 57 -7.76 -2.98 21.31
CA GLY A 57 -6.64 -2.28 21.98
C GLY A 57 -5.31 -3.03 21.92
N GLU A 58 -5.29 -4.32 21.60
CA GLU A 58 -4.09 -5.13 21.48
C GLU A 58 -3.51 -5.08 20.06
N ARG A 59 -2.17 -5.09 19.98
CA ARG A 59 -1.45 -5.17 18.71
C ARG A 59 -1.43 -6.61 18.26
N PHE A 60 -1.92 -6.90 17.07
CA PHE A 60 -1.88 -8.24 16.53
C PHE A 60 -1.00 -8.36 15.27
N LEU A 61 -0.78 -7.25 14.55
CA LEU A 61 0.05 -7.24 13.37
C LEU A 61 0.90 -5.96 13.32
N TRP A 62 2.16 -6.11 12.95
CA TRP A 62 3.06 -5.01 12.65
C TRP A 62 3.79 -5.29 11.36
N ILE A 63 3.60 -4.44 10.37
CA ILE A 63 4.26 -4.50 9.07
C ILE A 63 5.24 -3.34 9.01
N GLY A 64 6.46 -3.59 8.57
CA GLY A 64 7.46 -2.53 8.45
C GLY A 64 8.40 -2.72 7.30
N SER A 65 9.13 -1.65 6.98
CA SER A 65 10.23 -1.64 6.02
C SER A 65 11.22 -0.55 6.39
N ASP A 66 12.51 -0.85 6.26
CA ASP A 66 13.62 0.11 6.39
C ASP A 66 14.12 0.62 5.02
N GLY A 67 13.41 0.27 3.94
CA GLY A 67 13.79 0.61 2.57
C GLY A 67 14.71 -0.43 1.90
N ARG A 68 15.18 -1.46 2.63
CA ARG A 68 15.94 -2.61 2.12
C ARG A 68 15.16 -3.89 2.24
N ASP A 69 14.69 -4.14 3.47
CA ASP A 69 13.87 -5.28 3.81
C ASP A 69 12.47 -4.80 4.20
N TRP A 70 11.53 -5.70 4.13
CA TRP A 70 10.24 -5.53 4.75
C TRP A 70 9.92 -6.74 5.61
N TRP A 71 9.09 -6.54 6.63
CA TRP A 71 8.79 -7.57 7.62
C TRP A 71 7.36 -7.51 8.10
N VAL A 72 6.90 -8.65 8.58
CA VAL A 72 5.61 -8.81 9.22
C VAL A 72 5.80 -9.52 10.56
N PHE A 73 5.40 -8.86 11.65
CA PHE A 73 5.26 -9.50 12.95
C PHE A 73 3.79 -9.90 13.15
N GLU A 74 3.53 -11.18 13.33
CA GLU A 74 2.28 -11.74 13.80
C GLU A 74 2.39 -11.88 15.32
N LEU A 75 1.67 -11.01 16.06
CA LEU A 75 1.88 -10.84 17.51
C LEU A 75 0.87 -11.60 18.38
N THR A 76 -0.17 -12.19 17.78
CA THR A 76 -1.23 -12.92 18.51
C THR A 76 -1.28 -14.40 18.16
N GLY A 77 -0.43 -14.87 17.27
CA GLY A 77 -0.26 -16.30 16.99
C GLY A 77 0.53 -17.01 18.09
N GLU A 78 0.32 -18.32 18.23
CA GLU A 78 1.17 -19.22 19.03
C GLU A 78 1.78 -20.27 18.11
N PRO A 79 3.09 -20.18 17.81
CA PRO A 79 4.07 -19.16 18.28
C PRO A 79 3.89 -17.79 17.61
N THR A 80 4.29 -16.71 18.30
CA THR A 80 4.46 -15.39 17.69
C THR A 80 5.52 -15.45 16.59
N ARG A 81 5.28 -14.79 15.46
CA ARG A 81 6.07 -14.99 14.25
C ARG A 81 6.57 -13.68 13.67
N LEU A 82 7.81 -13.70 13.18
CA LEU A 82 8.40 -12.68 12.33
C LEU A 82 8.76 -13.28 10.98
N VAL A 83 8.28 -12.66 9.92
CA VAL A 83 8.69 -12.96 8.54
C VAL A 83 9.46 -11.76 8.00
N VAL A 84 10.66 -11.98 7.48
CA VAL A 84 11.51 -10.94 6.87
C VAL A 84 11.75 -11.29 5.40
N MET A 85 11.59 -10.28 4.53
CA MET A 85 11.75 -10.44 3.09
C MET A 85 12.50 -9.24 2.50
N PRO A 86 13.48 -9.45 1.61
CA PRO A 86 14.13 -8.38 0.88
C PRO A 86 13.15 -7.66 -0.05
N LEU A 87 13.22 -6.32 -0.09
CA LEU A 87 12.34 -5.49 -0.94
C LEU A 87 12.59 -5.70 -2.43
N ASP A 88 13.82 -5.99 -2.81
CA ASP A 88 14.26 -6.13 -4.20
C ASP A 88 13.80 -7.44 -4.88
N ARG A 89 13.36 -8.42 -4.12
CA ARG A 89 12.99 -9.74 -4.66
C ARG A 89 11.51 -9.94 -4.97
N GLY A 90 10.69 -8.95 -4.65
CA GLY A 90 9.25 -9.02 -4.87
C GLY A 90 8.55 -10.06 -3.98
N LEU A 91 7.23 -9.91 -3.86
CA LEU A 91 6.40 -10.93 -3.22
C LEU A 91 6.16 -12.09 -4.19
N PRO A 92 6.08 -13.34 -3.69
CA PRO A 92 5.55 -14.44 -4.48
C PRO A 92 4.21 -14.04 -5.11
N THR A 93 4.02 -14.40 -6.38
CA THR A 93 2.81 -14.02 -7.14
C THR A 93 1.58 -14.83 -6.74
N ASP A 94 1.77 -15.90 -5.99
CA ASP A 94 0.77 -16.86 -5.52
C ASP A 94 0.24 -16.61 -4.10
N LEU A 95 0.62 -15.48 -3.51
CA LEU A 95 0.10 -15.10 -2.19
C LEU A 95 -1.37 -14.67 -2.27
N PRO A 96 -2.19 -15.02 -1.27
CA PRO A 96 -3.52 -14.45 -1.08
C PRO A 96 -3.48 -12.92 -1.12
N LEU A 97 -4.59 -12.29 -1.53
CA LEU A 97 -4.65 -10.83 -1.68
C LEU A 97 -4.26 -10.11 -0.39
N GLU A 98 -4.76 -10.55 0.75
CA GLU A 98 -4.47 -10.00 2.07
C GLU A 98 -2.97 -10.02 2.38
N GLU A 99 -2.26 -11.12 2.09
CA GLU A 99 -0.82 -11.22 2.25
C GLU A 99 -0.07 -10.38 1.19
N SER A 100 -0.58 -10.33 -0.02
CA SER A 100 -0.01 -9.55 -1.11
C SER A 100 -0.09 -8.04 -0.84
N LEU A 101 -1.18 -7.56 -0.22
CA LEU A 101 -1.37 -6.17 0.18
C LEU A 101 -0.53 -5.77 1.40
N LEU A 102 0.00 -6.73 2.15
CA LEU A 102 0.91 -6.44 3.26
C LEU A 102 2.25 -5.85 2.79
N GLY A 103 2.62 -6.03 1.52
CA GLY A 103 3.79 -5.37 0.95
C GLY A 103 3.63 -3.84 0.93
N PRO A 104 4.49 -3.09 1.67
CA PRO A 104 4.31 -1.64 1.84
C PRO A 104 4.17 -0.88 0.53
N ARG A 105 4.96 -1.24 -0.47
CA ARG A 105 4.96 -0.60 -1.77
C ARG A 105 3.68 -0.89 -2.56
N LYS A 106 3.22 -2.13 -2.57
CA LYS A 106 1.97 -2.52 -3.22
C LYS A 106 0.76 -1.78 -2.64
N LEU A 107 0.72 -1.67 -1.32
CA LEU A 107 -0.34 -0.91 -0.63
C LEU A 107 -0.32 0.57 -1.03
N LEU A 108 0.84 1.22 -1.03
CA LEU A 108 0.97 2.62 -1.42
C LEU A 108 0.63 2.87 -2.89
N GLU A 109 0.99 1.94 -3.78
CA GLU A 109 0.66 2.00 -5.21
C GLU A 109 -0.85 1.90 -5.43
N ILE A 110 -1.49 0.89 -4.84
CA ILE A 110 -2.93 0.67 -5.01
C ILE A 110 -3.77 1.76 -4.30
N ALA A 111 -3.23 2.42 -3.27
CA ALA A 111 -3.81 3.59 -2.64
C ALA A 111 -3.58 4.89 -3.42
N GLY A 112 -2.90 4.84 -4.57
CA GLY A 112 -2.64 6.01 -5.40
C GLY A 112 -1.64 7.01 -4.80
N LEU A 113 -0.79 6.58 -3.85
CA LEU A 113 0.14 7.43 -3.09
C LEU A 113 1.58 7.40 -3.64
N MET A 114 1.81 6.69 -4.74
CA MET A 114 3.13 6.60 -5.37
C MET A 114 3.22 7.50 -6.60
N PRO A 115 4.43 8.00 -6.94
CA PRO A 115 4.66 8.75 -8.15
C PRO A 115 4.58 7.83 -9.38
N PHE A 116 4.34 8.42 -10.55
CA PHE A 116 4.55 7.70 -11.80
C PHE A 116 6.04 7.47 -12.08
N GLY A 117 6.90 8.43 -11.69
CA GLY A 117 8.35 8.32 -11.74
C GLY A 117 8.95 8.27 -13.16
N ASP A 118 10.28 8.30 -13.24
CA ASP A 118 10.99 8.24 -14.53
C ASP A 118 11.12 6.82 -15.07
N ARG A 119 11.04 5.82 -14.21
CA ARG A 119 11.10 4.39 -14.54
C ARG A 119 9.78 3.85 -15.09
N LEU A 120 8.71 4.62 -14.97
CA LEU A 120 7.39 4.22 -15.43
C LEU A 120 7.21 4.69 -16.88
N ARG A 121 7.09 3.75 -17.81
CA ARG A 121 6.56 4.06 -19.14
C ARG A 121 5.08 4.34 -18.97
N VAL A 122 4.70 5.59 -19.19
CA VAL A 122 3.31 6.00 -19.24
C VAL A 122 2.87 5.82 -20.69
N ASP A 123 2.10 4.78 -20.96
CA ASP A 123 1.38 4.71 -22.22
C ASP A 123 0.26 5.76 -22.13
N GLY A 124 0.21 6.68 -23.10
CA GLY A 124 -0.49 7.97 -23.04
C GLY A 124 -1.93 7.90 -22.49
N PRO A 125 -2.40 8.99 -21.87
CA PRO A 125 -3.73 9.02 -21.32
C PRO A 125 -4.77 8.95 -22.45
N GLU A 126 -5.70 8.02 -22.35
CA GLU A 126 -6.87 7.92 -23.19
C GLU A 126 -8.06 8.53 -22.47
N LEU A 127 -8.80 9.42 -23.14
CA LEU A 127 -10.07 9.88 -22.62
C LEU A 127 -11.15 8.85 -22.92
N ALA A 128 -11.66 8.22 -21.86
CA ALA A 128 -12.71 7.22 -21.97
C ALA A 128 -14.10 7.87 -22.16
N GLU A 129 -15.09 7.10 -22.59
CA GLU A 129 -16.47 7.56 -22.82
C GLU A 129 -17.13 8.14 -21.55
N ASP A 130 -16.72 7.67 -20.38
CA ASP A 130 -17.16 8.17 -19.08
C ASP A 130 -16.53 9.52 -18.68
N GLY A 131 -15.70 10.11 -19.56
CA GLY A 131 -15.00 11.37 -19.33
C GLY A 131 -13.82 11.30 -18.38
N LEU A 132 -13.39 10.09 -17.99
CA LEU A 132 -12.22 9.87 -17.16
C LEU A 132 -10.99 9.59 -18.04
N LEU A 133 -9.80 9.97 -17.56
CA LEU A 133 -8.55 9.64 -18.22
C LEU A 133 -8.07 8.26 -17.73
N ARG A 134 -7.70 7.39 -18.66
CA ARG A 134 -7.07 6.10 -18.38
C ARG A 134 -5.65 6.10 -18.89
N LEU A 135 -4.74 5.58 -18.08
CA LEU A 135 -3.32 5.41 -18.47
C LEU A 135 -2.76 4.17 -17.79
N GLU A 136 -1.77 3.56 -18.43
CA GLU A 136 -1.05 2.44 -17.86
C GLU A 136 0.39 2.84 -17.53
N THR A 137 0.86 2.35 -16.39
CA THR A 137 2.25 2.50 -15.98
C THR A 137 2.85 1.11 -15.80
N ARG A 138 4.09 0.95 -16.23
CA ARG A 138 4.88 -0.24 -15.89
C ARG A 138 5.67 0.06 -14.64
N GLY A 139 5.46 -0.72 -13.60
CA GLY A 139 6.19 -0.58 -12.34
C GLY A 139 7.63 -1.10 -12.45
N SER A 140 8.42 -0.83 -11.42
CA SER A 140 9.81 -1.32 -11.32
C SER A 140 9.91 -2.82 -11.08
N GLY A 141 8.81 -3.48 -10.78
CA GLY A 141 8.78 -4.90 -10.41
C GLY A 141 9.31 -5.21 -9.00
N GLU A 142 10.15 -4.34 -8.44
CA GLU A 142 10.78 -4.55 -7.13
C GLU A 142 9.78 -4.26 -6.00
N GLY A 143 9.25 -5.30 -5.38
CA GLY A 143 8.33 -5.21 -4.24
C GLY A 143 6.98 -4.52 -4.51
N GLY A 144 6.71 -4.09 -5.77
CA GLY A 144 5.48 -3.45 -6.21
C GLY A 144 4.71 -4.29 -7.23
N TRP A 145 3.72 -3.67 -7.85
CA TRP A 145 2.99 -4.26 -8.97
C TRP A 145 3.77 -4.05 -10.28
N HIS A 146 3.77 -5.04 -11.18
CA HIS A 146 4.48 -4.93 -12.47
C HIS A 146 3.79 -3.95 -13.44
N ARG A 147 2.46 -3.92 -13.43
CA ARG A 147 1.64 -3.03 -14.27
C ARG A 147 0.49 -2.47 -13.45
N LEU A 148 0.23 -1.18 -13.64
CA LEU A 148 -0.90 -0.49 -13.02
C LEU A 148 -1.67 0.29 -14.08
N ARG A 149 -2.99 0.17 -14.05
CA ARG A 149 -3.90 1.03 -14.81
C ARG A 149 -4.53 2.04 -13.85
N TRP A 150 -4.39 3.30 -14.20
CA TRP A 150 -4.91 4.42 -13.43
C TRP A 150 -6.13 4.99 -14.12
N THR A 151 -7.17 5.25 -13.36
CA THR A 151 -8.32 6.04 -13.78
C THR A 151 -8.27 7.37 -13.04
N ILE A 152 -8.22 8.48 -13.79
CA ILE A 152 -7.97 9.83 -13.27
C ILE A 152 -9.18 10.71 -13.57
N GLU A 153 -9.65 11.46 -12.58
CA GLU A 153 -10.62 12.53 -12.78
C GLU A 153 -9.89 13.76 -13.35
N PRO A 154 -10.21 14.20 -14.60
CA PRO A 154 -9.37 15.15 -15.33
C PRO A 154 -9.40 16.57 -14.76
N ARG A 155 -10.52 17.00 -14.15
CA ARG A 155 -10.65 18.37 -13.62
C ARG A 155 -9.74 18.59 -12.42
N ARG A 156 -9.65 17.60 -11.52
CA ARG A 156 -8.83 17.67 -10.30
C ARG A 156 -7.48 16.99 -10.46
N MET A 157 -7.25 16.26 -11.56
CA MET A 157 -6.06 15.43 -11.79
C MET A 157 -5.81 14.41 -10.67
N LEU A 158 -6.89 13.85 -10.09
CA LEU A 158 -6.81 12.89 -9.00
C LEU A 158 -7.13 11.48 -9.48
N PRO A 159 -6.38 10.46 -9.06
CA PRO A 159 -6.75 9.08 -9.33
C PRO A 159 -8.04 8.74 -8.56
N VAL A 160 -9.00 8.16 -9.24
CA VAL A 160 -10.26 7.66 -8.65
C VAL A 160 -10.30 6.14 -8.59
N ALA A 161 -9.45 5.47 -9.37
CA ALA A 161 -9.23 4.04 -9.28
C ALA A 161 -7.79 3.70 -9.71
N VAL A 162 -7.26 2.61 -9.14
CA VAL A 162 -6.01 1.98 -9.57
C VAL A 162 -6.26 0.48 -9.70
N GLU A 163 -5.86 -0.10 -10.82
CA GLU A 163 -5.94 -1.53 -11.07
C GLU A 163 -4.52 -2.10 -11.20
N ALA A 164 -4.23 -3.16 -10.47
CA ALA A 164 -3.04 -3.96 -10.70
C ALA A 164 -3.34 -5.01 -11.76
N LEU A 165 -2.45 -5.15 -12.73
CA LEU A 165 -2.61 -6.05 -13.87
C LEU A 165 -1.56 -7.14 -13.83
N ASP A 166 -1.94 -8.35 -14.25
CA ASP A 166 -1.01 -9.44 -14.52
C ASP A 166 -0.24 -9.22 -15.84
N ASP A 167 0.65 -10.14 -16.18
CA ASP A 167 1.46 -10.09 -17.39
C ASP A 167 0.60 -10.17 -18.68
N GLN A 168 -0.63 -10.70 -18.58
CA GLN A 168 -1.59 -10.77 -19.69
C GLN A 168 -2.48 -9.52 -19.78
N GLY A 169 -2.30 -8.55 -18.86
CA GLY A 169 -3.10 -7.32 -18.81
C GLY A 169 -4.47 -7.49 -18.15
N ARG A 170 -4.72 -8.62 -17.48
CA ARG A 170 -5.95 -8.85 -16.73
C ARG A 170 -5.85 -8.21 -15.36
N CYS A 171 -6.93 -7.58 -14.90
CA CYS A 171 -7.00 -7.02 -13.57
C CYS A 171 -6.96 -8.14 -12.52
N VAL A 172 -6.02 -8.05 -11.58
CA VAL A 172 -5.90 -8.95 -10.42
C VAL A 172 -6.39 -8.30 -9.13
N VAL A 173 -6.21 -7.00 -9.02
CA VAL A 173 -6.66 -6.18 -7.88
C VAL A 173 -7.12 -4.83 -8.38
N ARG A 174 -8.21 -4.33 -7.83
CA ARG A 174 -8.72 -2.99 -8.13
C ARG A 174 -8.99 -2.22 -6.85
N SER A 175 -8.56 -0.95 -6.83
CA SER A 175 -8.98 0.00 -5.80
C SER A 175 -9.91 1.07 -6.34
N SER A 176 -10.75 1.60 -5.45
CA SER A 176 -11.49 2.86 -5.65
C SER A 176 -11.08 3.85 -4.58
N LEU A 177 -10.71 5.05 -4.99
CA LEU A 177 -10.17 6.11 -4.15
C LEU A 177 -11.23 7.21 -4.02
N ARG A 178 -11.64 7.51 -2.80
CA ARG A 178 -12.78 8.40 -2.53
C ARG A 178 -12.50 9.35 -1.36
N GLU A 179 -13.42 10.29 -1.17
CA GLU A 179 -13.42 11.20 -0.02
C GLU A 179 -12.10 11.98 0.08
N TYR A 180 -11.67 12.55 -1.05
CA TYR A 180 -10.45 13.33 -1.11
C TYR A 180 -10.56 14.62 -0.30
N GLU A 181 -9.60 14.82 0.60
CA GLU A 181 -9.47 16.04 1.41
C GLU A 181 -8.03 16.59 1.37
N PRO A 182 -7.86 17.92 1.49
CA PRO A 182 -6.54 18.51 1.57
C PRO A 182 -5.92 18.17 2.92
N ILE A 183 -4.67 17.66 2.93
CA ILE A 183 -3.95 17.39 4.16
C ILE A 183 -2.74 18.29 4.33
N ALA A 184 -2.47 18.65 5.57
CA ALA A 184 -1.32 19.50 5.90
C ALA A 184 -0.01 18.85 5.45
N ALA A 185 0.75 19.53 4.61
CA ALA A 185 2.04 19.09 4.10
C ALA A 185 3.14 20.04 4.54
N ARG A 186 4.36 19.49 4.68
CA ARG A 186 5.53 20.25 5.08
C ARG A 186 5.88 21.32 4.05
N ASP A 187 6.19 22.52 4.53
CA ASP A 187 6.65 23.66 3.73
C ASP A 187 5.67 24.07 2.60
N GLN A 188 4.36 23.75 2.76
CA GLN A 188 3.31 24.13 1.82
C GLN A 188 2.29 25.05 2.49
N PRO A 189 1.87 26.16 1.84
CA PRO A 189 0.73 26.95 2.29
C PRO A 189 -0.58 26.15 2.18
N VAL A 190 -1.58 26.53 2.95
CA VAL A 190 -2.88 25.84 3.05
C VAL A 190 -3.55 25.62 1.66
N GLY A 191 -3.40 26.59 0.75
CA GLY A 191 -3.98 26.49 -0.60
C GLY A 191 -3.32 25.44 -1.51
N ASP A 192 -2.10 25.02 -1.19
CA ASP A 192 -1.30 24.06 -1.98
C ASP A 192 -1.23 22.67 -1.34
N TRP A 193 -2.01 22.42 -0.30
CA TRP A 193 -2.03 21.13 0.36
C TRP A 193 -2.48 20.02 -0.59
N PRO A 194 -1.77 18.88 -0.59
CA PRO A 194 -2.11 17.77 -1.46
C PRO A 194 -3.44 17.13 -1.05
N GLN A 195 -4.20 16.71 -2.06
CA GLN A 195 -5.43 15.96 -1.86
C GLN A 195 -5.09 14.50 -1.53
N PHE A 196 -5.59 14.02 -0.41
CA PHE A 196 -5.39 12.66 0.10
C PHE A 196 -6.71 11.88 0.12
N PRO A 197 -6.76 10.61 -0.32
CA PRO A 197 -7.98 9.83 -0.25
C PRO A 197 -8.32 9.47 1.20
N GLY A 198 -9.46 9.90 1.71
CA GLY A 198 -9.94 9.51 3.04
C GLY A 198 -10.41 8.05 3.08
N LYS A 199 -10.76 7.48 1.91
CA LYS A 199 -11.25 6.12 1.78
C LYS A 199 -10.66 5.41 0.57
N VAL A 200 -10.16 4.19 0.81
CA VAL A 200 -9.66 3.27 -0.21
C VAL A 200 -10.43 1.95 -0.10
N LEU A 201 -11.10 1.55 -1.18
CA LEU A 201 -11.72 0.23 -1.30
C LEU A 201 -10.90 -0.60 -2.26
N ILE A 202 -10.46 -1.78 -1.82
CA ILE A 202 -9.63 -2.69 -2.61
C ILE A 202 -10.40 -4.00 -2.77
N ARG A 203 -10.44 -4.52 -3.99
CA ARG A 203 -11.08 -5.80 -4.32
C ARG A 203 -10.16 -6.63 -5.17
N ASP A 204 -10.17 -7.92 -4.94
CA ASP A 204 -9.56 -8.88 -5.87
C ASP A 204 -10.39 -9.03 -7.16
N ALA A 205 -9.83 -9.71 -8.14
CA ALA A 205 -10.49 -9.94 -9.42
C ALA A 205 -11.71 -10.86 -9.31
N THR A 206 -11.75 -11.73 -8.31
CA THR A 206 -12.87 -12.66 -8.08
C THR A 206 -14.03 -11.99 -7.35
N GLY A 207 -13.75 -10.89 -6.63
CA GLY A 207 -14.70 -10.22 -5.74
C GLY A 207 -14.94 -10.97 -4.43
N GLU A 208 -14.11 -11.97 -4.14
CA GLU A 208 -14.20 -12.77 -2.91
C GLU A 208 -13.59 -12.03 -1.71
N THR A 209 -12.64 -11.13 -1.98
CA THR A 209 -11.98 -10.33 -0.94
C THR A 209 -12.21 -8.83 -1.16
N ASP A 210 -12.67 -8.15 -0.13
CA ASP A 210 -12.92 -6.70 -0.09
C ASP A 210 -12.18 -6.13 1.13
N VAL A 211 -11.24 -5.23 0.88
CA VAL A 211 -10.52 -4.50 1.94
C VAL A 211 -10.90 -3.03 1.86
N ARG A 212 -11.33 -2.45 2.98
CA ARG A 212 -11.67 -1.03 3.10
C ARG A 212 -10.76 -0.37 4.10
N ILE A 213 -10.11 0.69 3.67
CA ILE A 213 -9.23 1.50 4.50
C ILE A 213 -9.87 2.87 4.65
N TYR A 214 -10.09 3.27 5.88
CA TYR A 214 -10.55 4.60 6.25
C TYR A 214 -9.41 5.32 6.96
N PHE A 215 -8.94 6.40 6.39
CA PHE A 215 -7.88 7.22 6.97
C PHE A 215 -8.47 8.31 7.84
N ASN A 216 -7.98 8.43 9.06
CA ASN A 216 -8.35 9.48 9.99
C ASN A 216 -7.14 10.36 10.29
N ARG A 217 -7.32 11.69 10.18
CA ARG A 217 -6.30 12.69 10.49
C ARG A 217 -4.98 12.45 9.76
N PRO A 218 -4.97 12.21 8.44
CA PRO A 218 -3.75 12.07 7.69
C PRO A 218 -2.94 13.39 7.77
N ASN A 219 -1.63 13.27 7.92
CA ASN A 219 -0.72 14.39 8.09
C ASN A 219 0.60 14.12 7.37
N ALA A 220 1.02 15.05 6.53
CA ALA A 220 2.25 14.99 5.74
C ALA A 220 3.29 16.06 6.17
N ARG A 221 3.15 16.65 7.37
CA ARG A 221 4.12 17.63 7.90
C ARG A 221 5.37 16.97 8.44
N GLY A 222 5.25 15.76 8.96
CA GLY A 222 6.31 15.08 9.70
C GLY A 222 6.59 15.74 11.06
N GLY A 223 7.66 15.35 11.70
CA GLY A 223 8.16 15.96 12.93
C GLY A 223 8.00 15.11 14.18
N ARG A 224 7.22 14.02 14.14
CA ARG A 224 7.05 13.12 15.28
C ARG A 224 7.23 11.63 14.95
N ILE A 225 7.60 11.31 13.71
CA ILE A 225 7.86 9.93 13.32
C ILE A 225 9.17 9.51 13.98
N LYS A 226 9.10 8.47 14.81
CA LYS A 226 10.27 7.97 15.55
C LYS A 226 11.00 6.96 14.67
N PRO A 227 12.34 7.08 14.47
CA PRO A 227 13.12 6.10 13.69
C PRO A 227 12.96 4.66 14.20
N ALA A 228 12.74 4.48 15.49
CA ALA A 228 12.48 3.17 16.10
C ALA A 228 11.27 2.41 15.53
N LEU A 229 10.38 3.07 14.78
CA LEU A 229 9.25 2.41 14.10
C LEU A 229 9.70 1.60 12.88
N PHE A 230 10.88 1.91 12.35
CA PHE A 230 11.46 1.31 11.15
C PHE A 230 12.73 0.50 11.45
N ASP A 231 13.08 0.35 12.73
CA ASP A 231 14.27 -0.34 13.20
C ASP A 231 13.91 -1.79 13.54
N LEU A 232 14.23 -2.71 12.61
CA LEU A 232 13.91 -4.12 12.75
C LEU A 232 14.54 -4.76 13.99
N GLU A 233 15.82 -4.44 14.29
CA GLU A 233 16.53 -5.03 15.44
C GLU A 233 15.84 -4.64 16.74
N ARG A 234 15.52 -3.37 16.89
CA ARG A 234 14.78 -2.84 18.05
C ARG A 234 13.37 -3.41 18.18
N LEU A 235 12.69 -3.66 17.05
CA LEU A 235 11.38 -4.29 17.04
C LEU A 235 11.47 -5.76 17.48
N ILE A 236 12.52 -6.48 17.05
CA ILE A 236 12.80 -7.87 17.51
C ILE A 236 13.02 -7.89 19.02
N GLU A 237 13.84 -6.99 19.55
CA GLU A 237 14.05 -6.86 21.01
C GLU A 237 12.76 -6.55 21.78
N THR A 238 11.86 -5.77 21.16
CA THR A 238 10.59 -5.34 21.77
C THR A 238 9.55 -6.44 21.74
N PHE A 239 9.37 -7.11 20.60
CA PHE A 239 8.29 -8.07 20.39
C PHE A 239 8.71 -9.51 20.71
N LYS A 240 10.02 -9.82 20.67
CA LYS A 240 10.60 -11.12 21.01
C LYS A 240 9.87 -12.28 20.31
N PRO A 241 9.79 -12.28 18.97
CA PRO A 241 9.08 -13.32 18.24
C PRO A 241 9.69 -14.67 18.53
N GLU A 242 8.85 -15.68 18.79
CA GLU A 242 9.30 -17.05 19.08
C GLU A 242 9.84 -17.75 17.83
N ARG A 243 9.34 -17.36 16.64
CA ARG A 243 9.76 -17.88 15.35
C ARG A 243 10.16 -16.75 14.41
N VAL A 244 11.35 -16.86 13.83
CA VAL A 244 11.87 -15.93 12.82
C VAL A 244 12.07 -16.69 11.51
N GLU A 245 11.41 -16.23 10.45
CA GLU A 245 11.53 -16.79 9.10
C GLU A 245 12.13 -15.75 8.17
N HIS A 246 13.28 -16.07 7.59
CA HIS A 246 13.81 -15.35 6.45
C HIS A 246 13.36 -16.07 5.19
N ARG A 247 12.43 -15.49 4.46
CA ARG A 247 12.05 -16.02 3.14
C ARG A 247 13.10 -15.60 2.10
N LEU A 248 14.27 -16.24 2.23
CA LEU A 248 15.30 -16.25 1.20
C LEU A 248 14.94 -17.39 0.25
N ASP A 249 14.52 -17.06 -0.97
CA ASP A 249 14.40 -17.96 -2.11
C ASP A 249 13.41 -19.14 -2.03
N ARG A 250 12.26 -19.01 -2.68
CA ARG A 250 11.86 -20.05 -3.60
C ARG A 250 12.35 -19.68 -5.01
N VAL A 251 13.54 -20.16 -5.38
CA VAL A 251 13.85 -20.33 -6.80
C VAL A 251 12.70 -21.16 -7.39
N PRO A 252 11.99 -20.72 -8.43
CA PRO A 252 11.04 -21.57 -9.09
C PRO A 252 11.83 -22.82 -9.52
N SER A 253 11.49 -23.97 -8.94
CA SER A 253 11.95 -25.25 -9.43
C SER A 253 11.47 -25.36 -10.87
N THR A 254 12.37 -25.15 -11.81
CA THR A 254 12.15 -25.47 -13.20
C THR A 254 11.71 -26.93 -13.23
N PRO A 255 10.50 -27.25 -13.70
CA PRO A 255 10.11 -28.65 -13.87
C PRO A 255 11.03 -29.30 -14.89
N PRO A 256 11.36 -30.59 -14.71
CA PRO A 256 12.23 -31.34 -15.61
C PRO A 256 11.63 -31.52 -17.00
#